data_71bebd41568e5d39c01b3fa24badc2cf
#
_entry.id   71bebd41568e5d39c01b3fa24badc2cf
#
_cell.length_a   1.000
_cell.length_b   1.000
_cell.length_c   1.000
_cell.angle_alpha   90.00
_cell.angle_beta   90.00
_cell.angle_gamma   90.00
#
_symmetry.space_group_name_H-M   'P 1'
#
loop_
_entity.id
_entity.type
_entity.pdbx_description
1 polymer ?
#
loop_
_entity_poly.entity_id
_entity_poly.type
_entity_poly.pdbx_seq_one_letter_code
_entity_poly.pdbx_strand_id
1 'polypeptide(L)'
;SHKIARSGVAYLPQTDNVFTNLTVNENLRLGGYTIDDELYRARLGRVFEVFPQLSAYANTKALNLSGGERQMLAMALALIREPGVMMFDEPTANLAPRIATQVLNLISSLAKEIGLTILLAEQNAKRALEIGDAAYLLVSGKNAFEGTARELLEHKELGRLYLGVRAA
;
A
#
# COMPACT_ATOMS: atom_id res chain seq x y z
N SER A 1 -13.38 11.60 -7.64
CA SER A 1 -12.02 11.07 -7.34
C SER A 1 -10.91 12.08 -7.57
N HIS A 2 -10.86 12.83 -8.70
CA HIS A 2 -9.77 13.78 -9.00
C HIS A 2 -9.57 14.90 -7.96
N LYS A 3 -10.65 15.37 -7.30
CA LYS A 3 -10.54 16.36 -6.22
C LYS A 3 -9.80 15.80 -5.00
N ILE A 4 -10.06 14.53 -4.64
CA ILE A 4 -9.40 13.84 -3.54
C ILE A 4 -7.90 13.65 -3.85
N ALA A 5 -7.57 13.25 -5.07
CA ALA A 5 -6.16 13.13 -5.49
C ALA A 5 -5.41 14.48 -5.41
N ARG A 6 -6.08 15.60 -5.72
CA ARG A 6 -5.49 16.95 -5.59
C ARG A 6 -5.31 17.40 -4.13
N SER A 7 -6.05 16.83 -3.18
CA SER A 7 -5.85 17.11 -1.74
C SER A 7 -4.73 16.28 -1.10
N GLY A 8 -3.90 15.61 -1.90
CA GLY A 8 -2.75 14.85 -1.41
C GLY A 8 -3.10 13.45 -0.89
N VAL A 9 -4.21 12.87 -1.35
CA VAL A 9 -4.60 11.50 -1.03
C VAL A 9 -4.36 10.60 -2.23
N ALA A 10 -3.63 9.51 -2.04
CA ALA A 10 -3.48 8.43 -3.02
C ALA A 10 -4.30 7.20 -2.59
N TYR A 11 -5.01 6.60 -3.53
CA TYR A 11 -5.77 5.36 -3.31
C TYR A 11 -5.26 4.26 -4.23
N LEU A 12 -4.91 3.13 -3.63
CA LEU A 12 -4.46 1.94 -4.32
C LEU A 12 -5.54 0.86 -4.18
N PRO A 13 -6.32 0.58 -5.25
CA PRO A 13 -7.31 -0.48 -5.25
C PRO A 13 -6.63 -1.86 -5.23
N GLN A 14 -7.41 -2.88 -4.90
CA GLN A 14 -6.98 -4.28 -4.88
C GLN A 14 -6.45 -4.76 -6.24
N THR A 15 -7.08 -4.32 -7.34
CA THR A 15 -6.76 -4.71 -8.72
C THR A 15 -6.59 -3.49 -9.62
N ASP A 16 -6.03 -3.71 -10.82
CA ASP A 16 -5.92 -2.71 -11.89
C ASP A 16 -5.17 -1.41 -11.48
N ASN A 17 -4.20 -1.56 -10.58
CA ASN A 17 -3.43 -0.46 -10.03
C ASN A 17 -2.18 -0.09 -10.86
N VAL A 18 -1.87 -0.85 -11.94
CA VAL A 18 -0.78 -0.59 -12.89
C VAL A 18 -1.20 -0.91 -14.32
N PHE A 19 -0.59 -0.23 -15.29
CA PHE A 19 -0.80 -0.50 -16.72
C PHE A 19 0.12 -1.63 -17.17
N THR A 20 -0.42 -2.84 -17.25
CA THR A 20 0.36 -4.07 -17.46
C THR A 20 1.12 -4.10 -18.82
N ASN A 21 0.59 -3.46 -19.85
CA ASN A 21 1.21 -3.40 -21.18
C ASN A 21 2.33 -2.36 -21.31
N LEU A 22 2.47 -1.47 -20.32
CA LEU A 22 3.50 -0.45 -20.26
C LEU A 22 4.68 -0.93 -19.42
N THR A 23 5.86 -0.38 -19.68
CA THR A 23 7.06 -0.59 -18.87
C THR A 23 6.93 0.07 -17.50
N VAL A 24 7.83 -0.26 -16.57
CA VAL A 24 7.92 0.39 -15.26
C VAL A 24 8.09 1.91 -15.43
N ASN A 25 9.02 2.36 -16.29
CA ASN A 25 9.23 3.79 -16.54
C ASN A 25 8.00 4.49 -17.11
N GLU A 26 7.30 3.88 -18.06
CA GLU A 26 6.07 4.43 -18.63
C GLU A 26 4.95 4.53 -17.59
N ASN A 27 4.80 3.51 -16.74
CA ASN A 27 3.87 3.57 -15.61
C ASN A 27 4.19 4.74 -14.68
N LEU A 28 5.46 4.86 -14.23
CA LEU A 28 5.90 5.94 -13.35
C LEU A 28 5.70 7.31 -14.00
N ARG A 29 5.96 7.45 -15.32
CA ARG A 29 5.71 8.68 -16.04
C ARG A 29 4.23 9.07 -16.06
N LEU A 30 3.32 8.10 -16.19
CA LEU A 30 1.87 8.34 -16.09
C LEU A 30 1.46 8.82 -14.69
N GLY A 31 2.07 8.29 -13.62
CA GLY A 31 1.85 8.78 -12.26
C GLY A 31 2.18 10.26 -12.10
N GLY A 32 3.19 10.73 -12.81
CA GLY A 32 3.66 12.12 -12.82
C GLY A 32 3.28 12.94 -14.05
N TYR A 33 2.28 12.55 -14.84
CA TYR A 33 1.99 13.21 -16.13
C TYR A 33 1.62 14.70 -16.03
N THR A 34 1.14 15.16 -14.87
CA THR A 34 0.81 16.57 -14.62
C THR A 34 1.93 17.36 -13.96
N ILE A 35 3.07 16.75 -13.70
CA ILE A 35 4.22 17.35 -13.03
C ILE A 35 5.21 17.76 -14.13
N ASP A 36 5.86 18.91 -13.98
CA ASP A 36 6.93 19.33 -14.92
C ASP A 36 8.12 18.35 -14.88
N ASP A 37 8.92 18.38 -15.94
CA ASP A 37 9.97 17.37 -16.15
C ASP A 37 11.11 17.44 -15.12
N GLU A 38 11.44 18.60 -14.61
CA GLU A 38 12.51 18.77 -13.61
C GLU A 38 12.07 18.18 -12.27
N LEU A 39 10.90 18.59 -11.82
CA LEU A 39 10.30 18.07 -10.58
C LEU A 39 10.03 16.56 -10.67
N TYR A 40 9.56 16.08 -11.85
CA TYR A 40 9.37 14.64 -12.07
C TYR A 40 10.68 13.86 -11.90
N ARG A 41 11.79 14.32 -12.49
CA ARG A 41 13.10 13.63 -12.35
C ARG A 41 13.56 13.60 -10.89
N ALA A 42 13.41 14.70 -10.15
CA ALA A 42 13.75 14.76 -8.74
C ALA A 42 12.94 13.75 -7.91
N ARG A 43 11.63 13.66 -8.15
CA ARG A 43 10.73 12.72 -7.47
C ARG A 43 10.97 11.27 -7.86
N LEU A 44 11.28 11.02 -9.13
CA LEU A 44 11.64 9.69 -9.62
C LEU A 44 12.91 9.17 -8.93
N GLY A 45 13.91 10.03 -8.71
CA GLY A 45 15.10 9.69 -7.94
C GLY A 45 14.74 9.19 -6.54
N ARG A 46 13.92 9.95 -5.81
CA ARG A 46 13.43 9.56 -4.47
C ARG A 46 12.62 8.26 -4.47
N VAL A 47 11.81 8.05 -5.49
CA VAL A 47 11.05 6.79 -5.66
C VAL A 47 11.99 5.60 -5.81
N PHE A 48 13.08 5.74 -6.56
CA PHE A 48 14.08 4.66 -6.70
C PHE A 48 14.95 4.47 -5.45
N GLU A 49 15.09 5.48 -4.59
CA GLU A 49 15.70 5.29 -3.26
C GLU A 49 14.82 4.41 -2.37
N VAL A 50 13.49 4.60 -2.42
CA VAL A 50 12.51 3.80 -1.67
C VAL A 50 12.30 2.41 -2.26
N PHE A 51 12.31 2.30 -3.59
CA PHE A 51 12.08 1.05 -4.34
C PHE A 51 13.24 0.73 -5.29
N PRO A 52 14.45 0.45 -4.77
CA PRO A 52 15.64 0.30 -5.62
C PRO A 52 15.52 -0.84 -6.64
N GLN A 53 14.74 -1.89 -6.32
CA GLN A 53 14.51 -3.01 -7.24
C GLN A 53 13.81 -2.58 -8.54
N LEU A 54 12.96 -1.55 -8.50
CA LEU A 54 12.24 -1.09 -9.68
C LEU A 54 13.17 -0.48 -10.73
N SER A 55 14.32 0.05 -10.34
CA SER A 55 15.30 0.59 -11.29
C SER A 55 15.86 -0.49 -12.22
N ALA A 56 16.05 -1.70 -11.71
CA ALA A 56 16.51 -2.85 -12.51
C ALA A 56 15.47 -3.30 -13.54
N TYR A 57 14.19 -3.03 -13.29
CA TYR A 57 13.06 -3.38 -14.15
C TYR A 57 12.55 -2.21 -15.01
N ALA A 58 13.28 -1.08 -15.04
CA ALA A 58 12.83 0.17 -15.67
C ALA A 58 12.21 0.00 -17.06
N ASN A 59 12.82 -0.85 -17.90
CA ASN A 59 12.37 -1.14 -19.27
C ASN A 59 11.54 -2.43 -19.39
N THR A 60 11.22 -3.09 -18.28
CA THR A 60 10.40 -4.31 -18.24
C THR A 60 8.93 -3.92 -18.23
N LYS A 61 8.12 -4.57 -19.06
CA LYS A 61 6.66 -4.40 -19.01
C LYS A 61 6.11 -4.92 -17.70
N ALA A 62 5.14 -4.20 -17.11
CA ALA A 62 4.56 -4.56 -15.82
C ALA A 62 3.85 -5.93 -15.82
N LEU A 63 3.41 -6.43 -16.98
CA LEU A 63 2.86 -7.79 -17.11
C LEU A 63 3.88 -8.89 -16.75
N ASN A 64 5.17 -8.64 -16.94
CA ASN A 64 6.26 -9.58 -16.67
C ASN A 64 6.79 -9.53 -15.23
N LEU A 65 6.28 -8.59 -14.42
CA LEU A 65 6.60 -8.48 -13.01
C LEU A 65 5.84 -9.53 -12.19
N SER A 66 6.43 -9.99 -11.09
CA SER A 66 5.73 -10.77 -10.07
C SER A 66 4.62 -9.94 -9.40
N GLY A 67 3.70 -10.59 -8.68
CA GLY A 67 2.64 -9.88 -7.94
C GLY A 67 3.18 -8.85 -6.95
N GLY A 68 4.24 -9.19 -6.20
CA GLY A 68 4.89 -8.27 -5.27
C GLY A 68 5.57 -7.08 -5.96
N GLU A 69 6.24 -7.31 -7.08
CA GLU A 69 6.87 -6.25 -7.88
C GLU A 69 5.81 -5.31 -8.49
N ARG A 70 4.65 -5.85 -8.92
CA ARG A 70 3.52 -5.02 -9.35
C ARG A 70 2.96 -4.16 -8.20
N GLN A 71 2.86 -4.69 -6.99
CA GLN A 71 2.45 -3.89 -5.82
C GLN A 71 3.47 -2.79 -5.50
N MET A 72 4.78 -3.09 -5.56
CA MET A 72 5.81 -2.06 -5.43
C MET A 72 5.68 -0.97 -6.50
N LEU A 73 5.43 -1.34 -7.76
CA LEU A 73 5.22 -0.38 -8.84
C LEU A 73 3.98 0.49 -8.59
N ALA A 74 2.87 -0.09 -8.11
CA ALA A 74 1.67 0.67 -7.76
C ALA A 74 1.92 1.70 -6.65
N MET A 75 2.66 1.31 -5.60
CA MET A 75 3.08 2.23 -4.53
C MET A 75 3.99 3.33 -5.06
N ALA A 76 4.98 2.98 -5.87
CA ALA A 76 5.91 3.91 -6.50
C ALA A 76 5.19 4.95 -7.37
N LEU A 77 4.21 4.48 -8.16
CA LEU A 77 3.36 5.32 -9.02
C LEU A 77 2.56 6.35 -8.21
N ALA A 78 2.03 5.92 -7.07
CA ALA A 78 1.33 6.82 -6.14
C ALA A 78 2.28 7.81 -5.47
N LEU A 79 3.49 7.35 -5.08
CA LEU A 79 4.48 8.15 -4.35
C LEU A 79 5.09 9.28 -5.21
N ILE A 80 5.14 9.15 -6.54
CA ILE A 80 5.56 10.22 -7.47
C ILE A 80 4.83 11.55 -7.20
N ARG A 81 3.59 11.47 -6.73
CA ARG A 81 2.76 12.66 -6.44
C ARG A 81 3.00 13.23 -5.05
N GLU A 82 3.84 12.62 -4.24
CA GLU A 82 4.11 12.98 -2.84
C GLU A 82 2.82 13.16 -2.03
N PRO A 83 1.98 12.12 -1.91
CA PRO A 83 0.77 12.21 -1.13
C PRO A 83 1.09 12.34 0.36
N GLY A 84 0.22 13.05 1.11
CA GLY A 84 0.27 13.03 2.58
C GLY A 84 -0.44 11.81 3.18
N VAL A 85 -1.37 11.22 2.42
CA VAL A 85 -2.14 10.04 2.84
C VAL A 85 -2.15 9.01 1.72
N MET A 86 -1.88 7.75 2.04
CA MET A 86 -2.07 6.62 1.14
C MET A 86 -3.11 5.64 1.70
N MET A 87 -4.05 5.26 0.85
CA MET A 87 -5.10 4.30 1.19
C MET A 87 -4.88 3.01 0.39
N PHE A 88 -4.81 1.89 1.09
CA PHE A 88 -4.61 0.57 0.50
C PHE A 88 -5.84 -0.30 0.72
N ASP A 89 -6.32 -0.91 -0.35
CA ASP A 89 -7.46 -1.84 -0.33
C ASP A 89 -6.96 -3.25 -0.66
N GLU A 90 -6.84 -4.08 0.36
CA GLU A 90 -6.33 -5.46 0.32
C GLU A 90 -5.04 -5.63 -0.52
N PRO A 91 -3.96 -4.88 -0.26
CA PRO A 91 -2.74 -4.90 -1.07
C PRO A 91 -2.03 -6.26 -1.07
N THR A 92 -2.38 -7.17 -0.16
CA THR A 92 -1.79 -8.51 -0.09
C THR A 92 -2.69 -9.62 -0.66
N ALA A 93 -3.85 -9.27 -1.20
CA ALA A 93 -4.75 -10.25 -1.81
C ALA A 93 -4.07 -11.04 -2.94
N ASN A 94 -4.31 -12.34 -2.97
CA ASN A 94 -3.75 -13.26 -3.97
C ASN A 94 -2.21 -13.35 -4.01
N LEU A 95 -1.49 -12.84 -3.02
CA LEU A 95 -0.04 -12.99 -2.90
C LEU A 95 0.32 -14.20 -2.04
N ALA A 96 1.45 -14.86 -2.40
CA ALA A 96 2.03 -15.89 -1.54
C ALA A 96 2.36 -15.29 -0.15
N PRO A 97 2.23 -16.06 0.96
CA PRO A 97 2.38 -15.54 2.32
C PRO A 97 3.68 -14.78 2.59
N ARG A 98 4.79 -15.23 1.99
CA ARG A 98 6.09 -14.56 2.09
C ARG A 98 6.07 -13.19 1.40
N ILE A 99 5.48 -13.09 0.23
CA ILE A 99 5.39 -11.84 -0.54
C ILE A 99 4.43 -10.87 0.16
N ALA A 100 3.30 -11.36 0.67
CA ALA A 100 2.37 -10.57 1.47
C ALA A 100 3.08 -9.91 2.68
N THR A 101 3.93 -10.67 3.39
CA THR A 101 4.73 -10.13 4.49
C THR A 101 5.69 -9.03 4.02
N GLN A 102 6.34 -9.21 2.88
CA GLN A 102 7.24 -8.20 2.31
C GLN A 102 6.48 -6.91 1.94
N VAL A 103 5.30 -7.03 1.34
CA VAL A 103 4.45 -5.88 1.00
C VAL A 103 4.00 -5.13 2.26
N LEU A 104 3.55 -5.82 3.31
CA LEU A 104 3.15 -5.17 4.56
C LEU A 104 4.34 -4.49 5.27
N ASN A 105 5.52 -5.12 5.28
CA ASN A 105 6.72 -4.49 5.82
C ASN A 105 7.08 -3.21 5.05
N LEU A 106 6.97 -3.22 3.72
CA LEU A 106 7.20 -2.05 2.90
C LEU A 106 6.19 -0.92 3.22
N ILE A 107 4.90 -1.25 3.37
CA ILE A 107 3.87 -0.29 3.80
C ILE A 107 4.23 0.31 5.17
N SER A 108 4.67 -0.51 6.12
CA SER A 108 5.13 -0.04 7.43
C SER A 108 6.33 0.90 7.33
N SER A 109 7.31 0.60 6.45
CA SER A 109 8.46 1.47 6.20
C SER A 109 8.04 2.82 5.61
N LEU A 110 7.09 2.85 4.67
CA LEU A 110 6.55 4.10 4.12
C LEU A 110 5.96 5.00 5.21
N ALA A 111 5.23 4.42 6.17
CA ALA A 111 4.69 5.19 7.30
C ALA A 111 5.79 5.74 8.20
N LYS A 112 6.76 4.90 8.59
CA LYS A 112 7.77 5.24 9.62
C LYS A 112 8.92 6.09 9.10
N GLU A 113 9.42 5.80 7.88
CA GLU A 113 10.63 6.41 7.34
C GLU A 113 10.33 7.67 6.51
N ILE A 114 9.16 7.70 5.84
CA ILE A 114 8.75 8.82 4.99
C ILE A 114 7.72 9.72 5.70
N GLY A 115 7.12 9.24 6.81
CA GLY A 115 6.11 10.00 7.56
C GLY A 115 4.74 10.04 6.89
N LEU A 116 4.41 9.04 6.06
CA LEU A 116 3.11 8.94 5.40
C LEU A 116 2.03 8.48 6.38
N THR A 117 0.88 9.13 6.33
CA THR A 117 -0.33 8.58 6.96
C THR A 117 -0.89 7.48 6.08
N ILE A 118 -1.11 6.30 6.64
CA ILE A 118 -1.60 5.13 5.90
C ILE A 118 -2.93 4.66 6.45
N LEU A 119 -3.91 4.49 5.56
CA LEU A 119 -5.14 3.76 5.84
C LEU A 119 -5.07 2.43 5.09
N LEU A 120 -5.04 1.33 5.84
CA LEU A 120 -4.92 -0.02 5.32
C LEU A 120 -6.20 -0.82 5.60
N ALA A 121 -6.92 -1.24 4.55
CA ALA A 121 -7.95 -2.26 4.64
C ALA A 121 -7.34 -3.62 4.26
N GLU A 122 -7.45 -4.61 5.13
CA GLU A 122 -6.86 -5.93 4.93
C GLU A 122 -7.75 -7.05 5.47
N GLN A 123 -7.83 -8.13 4.73
CA GLN A 123 -8.52 -9.35 5.15
C GLN A 123 -7.69 -10.13 6.20
N ASN A 124 -6.37 -10.12 6.07
CA ASN A 124 -5.47 -10.71 7.06
C ASN A 124 -5.27 -9.76 8.24
N ALA A 125 -6.33 -9.60 9.05
CA ALA A 125 -6.40 -8.64 10.13
C ALA A 125 -5.23 -8.76 11.11
N LYS A 126 -4.80 -9.98 11.48
CA LYS A 126 -3.70 -10.17 12.42
C LYS A 126 -2.41 -9.48 11.95
N ARG A 127 -2.02 -9.70 10.69
CA ARG A 127 -0.81 -9.08 10.14
C ARG A 127 -0.92 -7.57 9.98
N ALA A 128 -2.11 -7.08 9.59
CA ALA A 128 -2.35 -5.65 9.50
C ALA A 128 -2.22 -4.98 10.88
N LEU A 129 -2.78 -5.60 11.93
CA LEU A 129 -2.71 -5.10 13.30
C LEU A 129 -1.29 -5.13 13.89
N GLU A 130 -0.44 -6.07 13.47
CA GLU A 130 0.96 -6.15 13.89
C GLU A 130 1.81 -4.94 13.42
N ILE A 131 1.37 -4.24 12.36
CA ILE A 131 2.08 -3.07 11.81
C ILE A 131 1.34 -1.74 12.03
N GLY A 132 0.07 -1.78 12.46
CA GLY A 132 -0.80 -0.61 12.64
C GLY A 132 -0.67 0.01 14.02
N ASP A 133 -0.98 1.31 14.12
CA ASP A 133 -1.06 2.05 15.38
C ASP A 133 -2.51 2.06 15.90
N ALA A 134 -3.46 2.40 15.05
CA ALA A 134 -4.89 2.43 15.35
C ALA A 134 -5.66 1.42 14.51
N ALA A 135 -6.81 0.98 15.00
CA ALA A 135 -7.65 0.00 14.33
C ALA A 135 -9.14 0.31 14.44
N TYR A 136 -9.83 0.07 13.34
CA TYR A 136 -11.29 0.05 13.26
C TYR A 136 -11.74 -1.33 12.77
N LEU A 137 -12.62 -2.00 13.53
CA LEU A 137 -13.23 -3.25 13.09
C LEU A 137 -14.62 -2.98 12.58
N LEU A 138 -14.84 -3.21 11.29
CA LEU A 138 -16.14 -3.07 10.65
C LEU A 138 -16.82 -4.45 10.54
N VAL A 139 -18.03 -4.56 11.05
CA VAL A 139 -18.86 -5.77 10.97
C VAL A 139 -20.21 -5.41 10.39
N SER A 140 -20.57 -6.00 9.26
CA SER A 140 -21.84 -5.72 8.56
C SER A 140 -22.10 -4.23 8.34
N GLY A 141 -21.05 -3.49 7.95
CA GLY A 141 -21.13 -2.05 7.67
C GLY A 141 -21.20 -1.13 8.89
N LYS A 142 -21.02 -1.68 10.11
CA LYS A 142 -21.01 -0.91 11.36
C LYS A 142 -19.66 -1.01 12.03
N ASN A 143 -19.23 0.07 12.70
CA ASN A 143 -18.04 0.05 13.52
C ASN A 143 -18.33 -0.75 14.81
N ALA A 144 -17.64 -1.88 14.97
CA ALA A 144 -17.75 -2.77 16.12
C ALA A 144 -16.64 -2.56 17.15
N PHE A 145 -15.51 -1.95 16.72
CA PHE A 145 -14.39 -1.60 17.58
C PHE A 145 -13.64 -0.40 16.98
N GLU A 146 -13.17 0.47 17.87
CA GLU A 146 -12.26 1.56 17.60
C GLU A 146 -11.27 1.68 18.76
N GLY A 147 -9.97 1.69 18.45
CA GLY A 147 -8.92 1.76 19.46
C GLY A 147 -7.53 1.54 18.86
N THR A 148 -6.57 1.17 19.68
CA THR A 148 -5.24 0.82 19.19
C THR A 148 -5.25 -0.56 18.53
N ALA A 149 -4.35 -0.76 17.56
CA ALA A 149 -4.19 -2.05 16.91
C ALA A 149 -3.85 -3.17 17.94
N ARG A 150 -3.07 -2.82 18.97
CA ARG A 150 -2.70 -3.72 20.05
C ARG A 150 -3.92 -4.15 20.89
N GLU A 151 -4.78 -3.21 21.27
CA GLU A 151 -6.00 -3.52 22.02
C GLU A 151 -6.90 -4.49 21.25
N LEU A 152 -7.06 -4.29 19.94
CA LEU A 152 -7.85 -5.19 19.11
C LEU A 152 -7.20 -6.58 18.99
N LEU A 153 -5.86 -6.63 18.83
CA LEU A 153 -5.13 -7.90 18.74
C LEU A 153 -5.23 -8.73 20.01
N GLU A 154 -5.23 -8.08 21.20
CA GLU A 154 -5.34 -8.70 22.51
C GLU A 154 -6.81 -8.97 22.93
N HIS A 155 -7.79 -8.47 22.17
CA HIS A 155 -9.22 -8.58 22.51
C HIS A 155 -9.75 -10.01 22.30
N LYS A 156 -9.96 -10.76 23.39
CA LYS A 156 -10.26 -12.20 23.35
C LYS A 156 -11.50 -12.56 22.52
N GLU A 157 -12.61 -11.82 22.68
CA GLU A 157 -13.86 -12.11 21.98
C GLU A 157 -13.77 -11.74 20.49
N LEU A 158 -13.33 -10.51 20.15
CA LEU A 158 -13.19 -10.05 18.78
C LEU A 158 -12.09 -10.83 18.07
N GLY A 159 -11.00 -11.15 18.75
CA GLY A 159 -9.94 -11.99 18.23
C GLY A 159 -10.45 -13.37 17.80
N ARG A 160 -11.28 -14.01 18.64
CA ARG A 160 -11.88 -15.32 18.32
C ARG A 160 -12.92 -15.25 17.20
N LEU A 161 -13.79 -14.25 17.22
CA LEU A 161 -14.92 -14.16 16.27
C LEU A 161 -14.51 -13.68 14.90
N TYR A 162 -13.56 -12.74 14.80
CA TYR A 162 -13.28 -12.02 13.54
C TYR A 162 -11.84 -12.11 13.07
N LEU A 163 -10.86 -12.38 13.96
CA LEU A 163 -9.45 -12.40 13.60
C LEU A 163 -8.86 -13.82 13.46
N GLY A 164 -9.67 -14.86 13.69
CA GLY A 164 -9.23 -16.25 13.60
C GLY A 164 -8.19 -16.65 14.67
N VAL A 165 -8.03 -15.86 15.73
CA VAL A 165 -7.11 -16.15 16.84
C VAL A 165 -7.72 -17.25 17.69
N ARG A 166 -7.10 -18.44 17.70
CA ARG A 166 -7.49 -19.51 18.64
C ARG A 166 -7.10 -19.07 20.05
N ALA A 167 -8.04 -19.20 21.00
CA ALA A 167 -7.71 -19.07 22.41
C ALA A 167 -6.61 -20.09 22.76
N ALA A 168 -5.51 -19.61 23.34
CA ALA A 168 -4.50 -20.46 23.95
C ALA A 168 -5.05 -21.08 25.22
#